data_8e5c83b087566cfc1bf4e369e8af22f0
#
_entry.id   8e5c83b087566cfc1bf4e369e8af22f0
#
_cell.length_a   1.000
_cell.length_b   1.000
_cell.length_c   1.000
_cell.angle_alpha   90.00
_cell.angle_beta   90.00
_cell.angle_gamma   90.00
#
_symmetry.space_group_name_H-M   'P 1'
#
loop_
_entity.id
_entity.type
_entity.pdbx_description
1 polymer ?
#
loop_
_entity_poly.entity_id
_entity_poly.type
_entity_poly.pdbx_seq_one_letter_code
_entity_poly.pdbx_strand_id
1 'polypeptide(L)'
;MQVAGVDEGDIVKTDGTYIYILRGSELIVMQADGADVTDVSNVFVGQDWEQTTTEDGRAHTQEKLPLELYLADGRAVVLSSYTDWTDGDASSDGIAGSGSNYVTVDIYDVSDPAAPTLVQSLGQDGYEIASRMIGGVLYLCTSYYPDAPEKGDEATYAPRLYDGDTASVVPCDSIGLMPYNNSMTYAVAASYDIASGTRLSSQSVLGGGETVYMTAENLYLCTSVYDDGAGKSYKDGSYTVTDYTSSVNTVVNRFAIADGKLTFAANGAVAGALNNQFSLDERDGYLRMATTEQTYAYSVYRDEKHDFENTKANDDATQTRNDVYVLDSDLNTVGSVAGLAEGETVFSARFDGDYGYLCTYRQTDPVFAVDLTDPANPKVVGELKLSGYSDYLHVWSDGMLFGLGMETQAVDGTTVDGMKLVMIDTSDPAKLHDLHTQAIDADYSEALYNHKAILVDSGKDLIAFPAENSYLVYGYSADDGFTLRKEIPVSQWDENNRGLYIGDYFYVVGSDQVNVLDLGTLENVAQAIIPRG
;
A
#
# COMPACT_ATOMS: atom_id res chain seq x y z
N MET A 1 -9.02 -3.89 -6.73
CA MET A 1 -9.68 -3.21 -5.58
C MET A 1 -9.83 -4.20 -4.45
N GLN A 2 -9.44 -3.84 -3.22
CA GLN A 2 -9.58 -4.68 -2.04
C GLN A 2 -11.06 -4.77 -1.59
N VAL A 3 -11.76 -3.65 -1.60
CA VAL A 3 -13.16 -3.53 -1.18
C VAL A 3 -14.01 -3.05 -2.35
N ALA A 4 -15.13 -3.70 -2.57
CA ALA A 4 -16.05 -3.36 -3.66
C ALA A 4 -16.57 -1.91 -3.52
N GLY A 5 -16.50 -1.13 -4.59
CA GLY A 5 -16.93 0.28 -4.62
C GLY A 5 -15.95 1.29 -4.01
N VAL A 6 -14.80 0.83 -3.51
CA VAL A 6 -13.68 1.69 -3.08
C VAL A 6 -12.60 1.61 -4.15
N ASP A 7 -12.48 2.67 -4.97
CA ASP A 7 -11.47 2.72 -6.03
C ASP A 7 -10.09 3.07 -5.45
N GLU A 8 -9.05 2.48 -6.04
CA GLU A 8 -7.65 2.73 -5.72
C GLU A 8 -7.00 3.45 -6.89
N GLY A 9 -6.18 4.45 -6.62
CA GLY A 9 -5.40 5.13 -7.66
C GLY A 9 -4.43 4.17 -8.36
N ASP A 10 -4.12 4.44 -9.61
CA ASP A 10 -3.07 3.75 -10.36
C ASP A 10 -2.48 4.71 -11.40
N ILE A 11 -1.42 4.32 -12.05
CA ILE A 11 -0.77 5.06 -13.13
C ILE A 11 -1.49 4.90 -14.47
N VAL A 12 -2.38 3.92 -14.60
CA VAL A 12 -3.20 3.70 -15.80
C VAL A 12 -4.65 3.52 -15.39
N LYS A 13 -5.54 4.31 -15.99
CA LYS A 13 -6.99 4.23 -15.79
C LYS A 13 -7.72 4.29 -17.12
N THR A 14 -8.95 3.81 -17.15
CA THR A 14 -9.84 3.93 -18.32
C THR A 14 -11.26 4.31 -17.92
N ASP A 15 -11.92 5.08 -18.74
CA ASP A 15 -13.36 5.37 -18.66
C ASP A 15 -14.20 4.47 -19.59
N GLY A 16 -13.55 3.48 -20.24
CA GLY A 16 -14.17 2.56 -21.19
C GLY A 16 -14.12 3.04 -22.65
N THR A 17 -13.58 4.23 -22.91
CA THR A 17 -13.39 4.81 -24.26
C THR A 17 -11.96 5.30 -24.44
N TYR A 18 -11.40 5.89 -23.38
CA TYR A 18 -10.04 6.41 -23.36
C TYR A 18 -9.22 5.67 -22.31
N ILE A 19 -7.92 5.58 -22.57
CA ILE A 19 -6.90 5.12 -21.66
C ILE A 19 -6.09 6.34 -21.21
N TYR A 20 -6.04 6.59 -19.92
CA TYR A 20 -5.30 7.67 -19.29
C TYR A 20 -4.06 7.08 -18.62
N ILE A 21 -2.88 7.64 -18.94
CA ILE A 21 -1.58 7.09 -18.53
C ILE A 21 -0.77 8.20 -17.86
N LEU A 22 -0.31 7.96 -16.64
CA LEU A 22 0.74 8.78 -16.03
C LEU A 22 2.10 8.19 -16.41
N ARG A 23 2.95 9.01 -17.02
CA ARG A 23 4.32 8.66 -17.38
C ARG A 23 5.27 9.80 -17.06
N GLY A 24 6.09 9.62 -16.05
CA GLY A 24 6.93 10.71 -15.55
C GLY A 24 6.06 11.91 -15.17
N SER A 25 6.32 13.06 -15.77
CA SER A 25 5.57 14.31 -15.52
C SER A 25 4.38 14.53 -16.46
N GLU A 26 3.96 13.52 -17.22
CA GLU A 26 2.94 13.65 -18.27
C GLU A 26 1.68 12.85 -17.95
N LEU A 27 0.52 13.44 -18.25
CA LEU A 27 -0.78 12.75 -18.42
C LEU A 27 -1.04 12.58 -19.90
N ILE A 28 -1.05 11.35 -20.36
CA ILE A 28 -1.28 10.97 -21.76
C ILE A 28 -2.67 10.39 -21.87
N VAL A 29 -3.43 10.83 -22.88
CA VAL A 29 -4.77 10.32 -23.17
C VAL A 29 -4.76 9.67 -24.54
N MET A 30 -5.13 8.38 -24.58
CA MET A 30 -5.25 7.61 -25.81
C MET A 30 -6.70 7.17 -26.01
N GLN A 31 -7.23 7.31 -27.22
CA GLN A 31 -8.54 6.75 -27.55
C GLN A 31 -8.39 5.27 -27.88
N ALA A 32 -9.22 4.43 -27.28
CA ALA A 32 -9.30 3.00 -27.55
C ALA A 32 -10.61 2.68 -28.27
N ASP A 33 -10.55 2.58 -29.61
CA ASP A 33 -11.67 2.15 -30.46
C ASP A 33 -11.40 0.73 -30.98
N GLY A 34 -11.61 -0.23 -30.11
CA GLY A 34 -11.30 -1.62 -30.41
C GLY A 34 -9.80 -1.84 -30.65
N ALA A 35 -9.45 -2.33 -31.85
CA ALA A 35 -8.06 -2.55 -32.22
C ALA A 35 -7.30 -1.24 -32.54
N ASP A 36 -8.01 -0.15 -32.80
CA ASP A 36 -7.40 1.14 -33.13
C ASP A 36 -7.19 1.96 -31.85
N VAL A 37 -5.92 2.16 -31.49
CA VAL A 37 -5.52 2.98 -30.34
C VAL A 37 -4.74 4.17 -30.87
N THR A 38 -5.26 5.37 -30.62
CA THR A 38 -4.69 6.61 -31.14
C THR A 38 -4.38 7.60 -30.03
N ASP A 39 -3.27 8.32 -30.18
CA ASP A 39 -2.92 9.44 -29.31
C ASP A 39 -3.92 10.59 -29.47
N VAL A 40 -4.39 11.13 -28.34
CA VAL A 40 -5.38 12.22 -28.30
C VAL A 40 -4.79 13.47 -27.73
N SER A 41 -4.11 13.36 -26.60
CA SER A 41 -3.44 14.49 -25.95
C SER A 41 -2.34 14.04 -25.02
N ASN A 42 -1.37 14.93 -24.81
CA ASN A 42 -0.32 14.81 -23.82
C ASN A 42 -0.22 16.14 -23.07
N VAL A 43 -0.40 16.11 -21.76
CA VAL A 43 -0.41 17.27 -20.90
C VAL A 43 0.64 17.12 -19.83
N PHE A 44 1.48 18.13 -19.67
CA PHE A 44 2.47 18.19 -18.59
C PHE A 44 1.75 18.51 -17.27
N VAL A 45 1.79 17.59 -16.31
CA VAL A 45 1.08 17.66 -15.02
C VAL A 45 2.01 17.68 -13.83
N GLY A 46 3.28 17.37 -14.06
CA GLY A 46 4.35 17.43 -13.07
C GLY A 46 5.22 18.66 -13.21
N GLN A 47 6.36 18.64 -12.56
CA GLN A 47 7.48 19.56 -12.72
C GLN A 47 8.74 18.75 -12.55
N ASP A 48 9.59 18.77 -13.57
CA ASP A 48 10.89 18.12 -13.48
C ASP A 48 11.74 18.77 -12.38
N TRP A 49 12.67 17.99 -11.85
CA TRP A 49 13.62 18.44 -10.87
C TRP A 49 14.36 19.69 -11.36
N GLU A 50 14.17 20.80 -10.66
CA GLU A 50 14.84 22.07 -10.92
C GLU A 50 15.69 22.45 -9.70
N GLN A 51 16.98 22.70 -9.93
CA GLN A 51 17.87 23.20 -8.88
C GLN A 51 18.36 24.60 -9.23
N THR A 52 18.11 25.52 -8.33
CA THR A 52 18.60 26.90 -8.37
C THR A 52 19.56 27.15 -7.22
N THR A 53 20.19 28.34 -7.20
CA THR A 53 21.05 28.75 -6.10
C THR A 53 20.44 29.99 -5.47
N THR A 54 20.19 29.94 -4.17
CA THR A 54 19.70 31.08 -3.39
C THR A 54 20.74 32.23 -3.33
N GLU A 55 20.33 33.42 -2.92
CA GLU A 55 21.23 34.61 -2.80
C GLU A 55 22.39 34.35 -1.83
N ASP A 56 22.20 33.52 -0.82
CA ASP A 56 23.23 33.11 0.15
C ASP A 56 24.05 31.88 -0.30
N GLY A 57 23.85 31.41 -1.54
CA GLY A 57 24.65 30.36 -2.17
C GLY A 57 24.23 28.93 -1.87
N ARG A 58 23.07 28.69 -1.23
CA ARG A 58 22.54 27.36 -0.96
C ARG A 58 21.79 26.81 -2.17
N ALA A 59 21.79 25.48 -2.32
CA ALA A 59 20.96 24.82 -3.33
C ALA A 59 19.49 24.88 -2.92
N HIS A 60 18.63 25.24 -3.85
CA HIS A 60 17.17 25.22 -3.72
C HIS A 60 16.60 24.34 -4.82
N THR A 61 15.82 23.35 -4.44
CA THR A 61 15.27 22.31 -5.31
C THR A 61 13.75 22.35 -5.30
N GLN A 62 13.14 22.30 -6.47
CA GLN A 62 11.70 22.12 -6.66
C GLN A 62 11.43 20.96 -7.60
N GLU A 63 10.45 20.14 -7.26
CA GLU A 63 10.03 18.99 -8.05
C GLU A 63 8.55 18.68 -7.78
N LYS A 64 7.83 18.23 -8.82
CA LYS A 64 6.48 17.73 -8.70
C LYS A 64 6.34 16.43 -9.48
N LEU A 65 6.21 15.31 -8.77
CA LEU A 65 6.14 13.97 -9.35
C LEU A 65 4.73 13.41 -9.22
N PRO A 66 4.04 13.14 -10.35
CA PRO A 66 2.78 12.41 -10.36
C PRO A 66 2.93 11.02 -9.74
N LEU A 67 1.97 10.64 -8.89
CA LEU A 67 1.94 9.38 -8.15
C LEU A 67 0.82 8.48 -8.65
N GLU A 68 -0.40 8.99 -8.68
CA GLU A 68 -1.62 8.23 -8.93
C GLU A 68 -2.65 9.05 -9.70
N LEU A 69 -3.50 8.33 -10.42
CA LEU A 69 -4.57 8.86 -11.24
C LEU A 69 -5.91 8.26 -10.82
N TYR A 70 -6.95 9.09 -10.79
CA TYR A 70 -8.35 8.70 -10.69
C TYR A 70 -9.18 9.33 -11.80
N LEU A 71 -10.29 8.68 -12.14
CA LEU A 71 -11.28 9.20 -13.07
C LEU A 71 -12.65 9.24 -12.42
N ALA A 72 -13.35 10.36 -12.49
CA ALA A 72 -14.71 10.52 -12.01
C ALA A 72 -15.43 11.64 -12.75
N ASP A 73 -16.61 11.38 -13.27
CA ASP A 73 -17.56 12.38 -13.80
C ASP A 73 -16.93 13.41 -14.79
N GLY A 74 -16.11 12.92 -15.74
CA GLY A 74 -15.43 13.77 -16.71
C GLY A 74 -14.27 14.57 -16.12
N ARG A 75 -13.75 14.14 -14.98
CA ARG A 75 -12.56 14.65 -14.33
C ARG A 75 -11.49 13.58 -14.26
N ALA A 76 -10.24 14.00 -14.45
CA ALA A 76 -9.05 13.25 -14.06
C ALA A 76 -8.44 13.92 -12.82
N VAL A 77 -8.13 13.14 -11.81
CA VAL A 77 -7.46 13.62 -10.60
C VAL A 77 -6.07 13.06 -10.58
N VAL A 78 -5.07 13.93 -10.61
CA VAL A 78 -3.65 13.55 -10.49
C VAL A 78 -3.18 13.90 -9.09
N LEU A 79 -2.77 12.88 -8.34
CA LEU A 79 -2.03 13.08 -7.10
C LEU A 79 -0.55 13.21 -7.44
N SER A 80 0.12 14.21 -6.86
CA SER A 80 1.55 14.40 -7.07
C SER A 80 2.24 14.71 -5.75
N SER A 81 3.44 14.14 -5.55
CA SER A 81 4.37 14.59 -4.52
C SER A 81 5.00 15.90 -4.97
N TYR A 82 4.95 16.92 -4.13
CA TYR A 82 5.64 18.18 -4.37
C TYR A 82 6.70 18.40 -3.31
N THR A 83 7.90 18.71 -3.76
CA THR A 83 9.06 19.04 -2.92
C THR A 83 9.55 20.44 -3.25
N ASP A 84 9.72 21.24 -2.21
CA ASP A 84 10.36 22.55 -2.27
C ASP A 84 11.36 22.61 -1.12
N TRP A 85 12.65 22.51 -1.43
CA TRP A 85 13.69 22.28 -0.43
C TRP A 85 14.89 23.22 -0.64
N THR A 86 15.37 23.84 0.43
CA THR A 86 16.63 24.59 0.46
C THR A 86 17.62 23.89 1.37
N ASP A 87 18.79 23.54 0.83
CA ASP A 87 19.84 22.88 1.59
C ASP A 87 20.32 23.73 2.77
N GLY A 88 20.77 23.04 3.82
CA GLY A 88 21.44 23.66 4.95
C GLY A 88 22.79 24.27 4.58
N ASP A 89 23.34 25.10 5.46
CA ASP A 89 24.71 25.64 5.27
C ASP A 89 25.76 24.60 5.72
N ALA A 90 26.42 23.99 4.74
CA ALA A 90 27.49 23.02 4.98
C ALA A 90 28.73 23.62 5.66
N SER A 91 28.84 24.96 5.73
CA SER A 91 29.98 25.67 6.31
C SER A 91 29.81 26.06 7.78
N SER A 92 28.59 25.97 8.31
CA SER A 92 28.27 26.30 9.70
C SER A 92 27.70 25.10 10.44
N ASP A 93 28.24 24.79 11.61
CA ASP A 93 27.74 23.75 12.51
C ASP A 93 26.31 24.11 12.98
N GLY A 94 25.29 23.89 12.14
CA GLY A 94 23.94 23.94 12.64
C GLY A 94 22.84 24.62 11.83
N ILE A 95 23.01 25.04 10.59
CA ILE A 95 21.87 25.42 9.75
C ILE A 95 21.39 24.17 9.01
N ALA A 96 20.29 23.57 9.49
CA ALA A 96 19.61 22.50 8.78
C ALA A 96 18.98 23.02 7.48
N GLY A 97 18.80 22.15 6.50
CA GLY A 97 17.96 22.46 5.34
C GLY A 97 16.51 22.71 5.78
N SER A 98 15.77 23.41 4.97
CA SER A 98 14.35 23.71 5.24
C SER A 98 13.54 23.64 3.96
N GLY A 99 12.29 23.21 4.07
CA GLY A 99 11.40 23.13 2.92
C GLY A 99 10.02 22.62 3.24
N SER A 100 9.31 22.26 2.20
CA SER A 100 7.96 21.74 2.24
C SER A 100 7.87 20.49 1.39
N ASN A 101 7.29 19.45 1.95
CA ASN A 101 6.85 18.27 1.20
C ASN A 101 5.34 18.14 1.40
N TYR A 102 4.59 18.10 0.33
CA TYR A 102 3.15 17.94 0.37
C TYR A 102 2.63 17.19 -0.85
N VAL A 103 1.44 16.64 -0.74
CA VAL A 103 0.75 15.98 -1.85
C VAL A 103 -0.27 16.94 -2.44
N THR A 104 -0.19 17.15 -3.76
CA THR A 104 -1.20 17.90 -4.50
C THR A 104 -2.33 16.99 -4.97
N VAL A 105 -3.54 17.52 -5.02
CA VAL A 105 -4.74 16.94 -5.61
C VAL A 105 -5.14 17.85 -6.76
N ASP A 106 -4.66 17.54 -7.96
CA ASP A 106 -4.90 18.34 -9.16
C ASP A 106 -6.07 17.77 -9.95
N ILE A 107 -7.11 18.54 -10.10
CA ILE A 107 -8.34 18.16 -10.77
C ILE A 107 -8.34 18.76 -12.16
N TYR A 108 -8.32 17.89 -13.17
CA TYR A 108 -8.40 18.27 -14.58
C TYR A 108 -9.80 18.02 -15.13
N ASP A 109 -10.31 18.95 -15.92
CA ASP A 109 -11.47 18.72 -16.78
C ASP A 109 -11.01 17.94 -18.00
N VAL A 110 -11.55 16.74 -18.18
CA VAL A 110 -11.28 15.85 -19.31
C VAL A 110 -12.56 15.55 -20.10
N SER A 111 -13.59 16.39 -19.96
CA SER A 111 -14.81 16.28 -20.77
C SER A 111 -14.53 16.46 -22.28
N ASP A 112 -13.47 17.21 -22.63
CA ASP A 112 -12.80 17.16 -23.93
C ASP A 112 -11.43 16.49 -23.74
N PRO A 113 -11.29 15.18 -24.02
CA PRO A 113 -10.03 14.46 -23.83
C PRO A 113 -8.88 14.98 -24.69
N ALA A 114 -9.17 15.73 -25.76
CA ALA A 114 -8.14 16.35 -26.59
C ALA A 114 -7.54 17.64 -25.97
N ALA A 115 -8.17 18.19 -24.94
CA ALA A 115 -7.74 19.44 -24.29
C ALA A 115 -7.96 19.39 -22.78
N PRO A 116 -7.33 18.46 -22.02
CA PRO A 116 -7.41 18.44 -20.57
C PRO A 116 -6.98 19.78 -19.97
N THR A 117 -7.75 20.32 -19.03
CA THR A 117 -7.45 21.61 -18.40
C THR A 117 -7.50 21.50 -16.88
N LEU A 118 -6.47 22.02 -16.20
CA LEU A 118 -6.47 22.10 -14.75
C LEU A 118 -7.55 23.08 -14.28
N VAL A 119 -8.49 22.59 -13.46
CA VAL A 119 -9.60 23.40 -12.92
C VAL A 119 -9.42 23.73 -11.46
N GLN A 120 -8.72 22.91 -10.69
CA GLN A 120 -8.43 23.13 -9.28
C GLN A 120 -7.18 22.38 -8.85
N SER A 121 -6.42 22.97 -7.93
CA SER A 121 -5.31 22.34 -7.22
C SER A 121 -5.54 22.51 -5.73
N LEU A 122 -5.59 21.38 -5.02
CA LEU A 122 -5.72 21.30 -3.56
C LEU A 122 -4.52 20.52 -3.04
N GLY A 123 -4.34 20.42 -1.72
CA GLY A 123 -3.26 19.59 -1.18
C GLY A 123 -3.20 19.58 0.34
N GLN A 124 -2.26 18.80 0.85
CA GLN A 124 -1.95 18.66 2.28
C GLN A 124 -0.49 18.27 2.50
N ASP A 125 0.10 18.75 3.60
CA ASP A 125 1.48 18.45 3.97
C ASP A 125 1.74 16.94 4.12
N GLY A 126 2.97 16.55 3.84
CA GLY A 126 3.53 15.23 4.05
C GLY A 126 3.66 14.40 2.77
N TYR A 127 4.04 13.13 2.97
CA TYR A 127 4.14 12.11 1.92
C TYR A 127 2.87 11.27 1.89
N GLU A 128 2.45 10.84 0.72
CA GLU A 128 1.30 9.96 0.59
C GLU A 128 1.50 8.66 1.36
N ILE A 129 0.49 8.30 2.19
CA ILE A 129 0.36 6.97 2.76
C ILE A 129 -0.50 6.11 1.83
N ALA A 130 -1.66 6.61 1.48
CA ALA A 130 -2.60 6.01 0.54
C ALA A 130 -3.72 6.98 0.19
N SER A 131 -4.34 6.70 -0.94
CA SER A 131 -5.54 7.39 -1.40
C SER A 131 -6.63 6.39 -1.79
N ARG A 132 -7.89 6.80 -1.71
CA ARG A 132 -9.07 6.01 -2.11
C ARG A 132 -10.15 6.94 -2.67
N MET A 133 -10.98 6.43 -3.59
CA MET A 133 -12.11 7.19 -4.10
C MET A 133 -13.41 6.41 -3.96
N ILE A 134 -14.46 7.08 -3.49
CA ILE A 134 -15.83 6.53 -3.41
C ILE A 134 -16.80 7.56 -3.96
N GLY A 135 -17.53 7.22 -5.03
CA GLY A 135 -18.60 8.05 -5.55
C GLY A 135 -18.19 9.49 -5.89
N GLY A 136 -16.98 9.69 -6.44
CA GLY A 136 -16.46 11.00 -6.79
C GLY A 136 -15.90 11.82 -5.62
N VAL A 137 -15.77 11.22 -4.42
CA VAL A 137 -15.05 11.79 -3.29
C VAL A 137 -13.72 11.08 -3.13
N LEU A 138 -12.63 11.83 -3.22
CA LEU A 138 -11.28 11.35 -2.95
C LEU A 138 -10.97 11.50 -1.46
N TYR A 139 -10.38 10.45 -0.88
CA TYR A 139 -9.84 10.41 0.48
C TYR A 139 -8.34 10.23 0.38
N LEU A 140 -7.57 11.18 0.93
CA LEU A 140 -6.12 11.17 0.92
C LEU A 140 -5.60 11.14 2.35
N CYS A 141 -4.68 10.22 2.62
CA CYS A 141 -3.93 10.14 3.86
C CYS A 141 -2.46 10.43 3.59
N THR A 142 -1.87 11.36 4.35
CA THR A 142 -0.44 11.69 4.28
C THR A 142 0.24 11.60 5.64
N SER A 143 1.55 11.36 5.63
CA SER A 143 2.42 11.36 6.80
C SER A 143 3.33 12.57 6.75
N TYR A 144 3.21 13.47 7.73
CA TYR A 144 3.95 14.73 7.82
C TYR A 144 4.87 14.74 9.05
N TYR A 145 6.13 15.09 8.84
CA TYR A 145 7.10 15.31 9.90
C TYR A 145 7.62 16.77 9.81
N PRO A 146 7.51 17.58 10.88
CA PRO A 146 8.01 18.96 10.88
C PRO A 146 9.54 18.99 10.97
N ASP A 147 10.20 19.68 10.05
CA ASP A 147 11.66 19.71 9.97
C ASP A 147 12.32 20.51 11.10
N ALA A 148 11.78 21.68 11.44
CA ALA A 148 12.36 22.58 12.41
C ALA A 148 11.29 23.25 13.30
N PRO A 149 10.67 22.50 14.24
CA PRO A 149 9.59 23.02 15.06
C PRO A 149 10.07 24.11 16.03
N GLU A 150 9.44 25.28 16.00
CA GLU A 150 9.70 26.39 16.91
C GLU A 150 8.58 26.53 17.95
N LYS A 151 8.96 26.57 19.21
CA LYS A 151 7.98 26.69 20.30
C LYS A 151 7.17 27.98 20.20
N GLY A 152 5.85 27.84 20.04
CA GLY A 152 4.90 28.95 20.02
C GLY A 152 4.63 29.48 18.62
N ASP A 153 5.20 28.88 17.58
CA ASP A 153 4.88 29.14 16.18
C ASP A 153 4.26 27.87 15.55
N GLU A 154 2.92 27.82 15.51
CA GLU A 154 2.17 26.67 15.01
C GLU A 154 2.47 26.37 13.53
N ALA A 155 2.83 27.38 12.75
CA ALA A 155 3.15 27.21 11.34
C ALA A 155 4.41 26.39 11.09
N THR A 156 5.25 26.17 12.11
CA THR A 156 6.49 25.40 12.00
C THR A 156 6.32 23.93 12.40
N TYR A 157 5.18 23.54 13.01
CA TYR A 157 4.99 22.16 13.47
C TYR A 157 3.61 21.56 13.20
N ALA A 158 2.58 22.37 12.99
CA ALA A 158 1.27 21.84 12.62
C ALA A 158 1.17 21.67 11.09
N PRO A 159 0.49 20.61 10.60
CA PRO A 159 0.31 20.39 9.18
C PRO A 159 -0.43 21.53 8.49
N ARG A 160 -0.16 21.75 7.21
CA ARG A 160 -0.86 22.71 6.37
C ARG A 160 -1.74 22.02 5.34
N LEU A 161 -2.78 22.71 4.96
CA LEU A 161 -3.72 22.37 3.90
C LEU A 161 -3.65 23.44 2.83
N TYR A 162 -3.63 23.04 1.56
CA TYR A 162 -3.46 23.95 0.42
C TYR A 162 -4.73 24.07 -0.38
N ASP A 163 -4.98 25.29 -0.88
CA ASP A 163 -6.03 25.64 -1.84
C ASP A 163 -5.42 26.61 -2.85
N GLY A 164 -5.00 26.08 -4.00
CA GLY A 164 -4.09 26.77 -4.91
C GLY A 164 -2.82 27.20 -4.20
N ASP A 165 -2.45 28.47 -4.34
CA ASP A 165 -1.26 29.07 -3.70
C ASP A 165 -1.48 29.44 -2.22
N THR A 166 -2.65 29.16 -1.66
CA THR A 166 -2.98 29.52 -0.28
C THR A 166 -2.81 28.34 0.66
N ALA A 167 -1.95 28.49 1.67
CA ALA A 167 -1.78 27.51 2.73
C ALA A 167 -2.50 27.94 4.02
N SER A 168 -3.14 27.02 4.70
CA SER A 168 -3.75 27.20 6.02
C SER A 168 -3.26 26.15 7.00
N VAL A 169 -2.86 26.58 8.19
CA VAL A 169 -2.40 25.67 9.25
C VAL A 169 -3.58 24.95 9.88
N VAL A 170 -3.47 23.64 10.12
CA VAL A 170 -4.44 22.87 10.90
C VAL A 170 -4.38 23.36 12.35
N PRO A 171 -5.50 23.84 12.94
CA PRO A 171 -5.49 24.32 14.31
C PRO A 171 -5.08 23.23 15.30
N CYS A 172 -4.16 23.52 16.22
CA CYS A 172 -3.64 22.55 17.18
C CYS A 172 -4.71 21.92 18.08
N ASP A 173 -5.80 22.63 18.36
CA ASP A 173 -6.93 22.13 19.15
C ASP A 173 -7.83 21.15 18.39
N SER A 174 -7.62 21.02 17.07
CA SER A 174 -8.29 20.03 16.22
C SER A 174 -7.42 18.81 15.90
N ILE A 175 -6.18 18.76 16.41
CA ILE A 175 -5.26 17.65 16.20
C ILE A 175 -5.46 16.62 17.31
N GLY A 176 -5.81 15.37 16.92
CA GLY A 176 -5.88 14.23 17.82
C GLY A 176 -4.48 13.78 18.28
N LEU A 177 -4.40 13.14 19.43
CA LEU A 177 -3.18 12.50 19.91
C LEU A 177 -3.40 10.98 19.97
N MET A 178 -2.55 10.23 19.27
CA MET A 178 -2.58 8.77 19.35
C MET A 178 -2.15 8.27 20.74
N PRO A 179 -2.77 7.19 21.25
CA PRO A 179 -2.26 6.50 22.44
C PRO A 179 -0.84 5.96 22.14
N TYR A 180 -0.02 5.91 23.18
CA TYR A 180 1.38 5.41 23.11
C TYR A 180 2.29 6.18 22.13
N ASN A 181 1.93 7.43 21.80
CA ASN A 181 2.71 8.22 20.86
C ASN A 181 4.12 8.53 21.40
N ASN A 182 5.13 8.19 20.59
CA ASN A 182 6.54 8.52 20.79
C ASN A 182 7.17 9.23 19.58
N SER A 183 6.34 9.67 18.62
CA SER A 183 6.76 10.29 17.37
C SER A 183 6.23 11.72 17.26
N MET A 184 6.95 12.58 16.52
CA MET A 184 6.48 13.91 16.10
C MET A 184 5.82 13.89 14.72
N THR A 185 5.60 12.71 14.15
CA THR A 185 4.95 12.54 12.85
C THR A 185 3.45 12.72 12.98
N TYR A 186 2.87 13.48 12.07
CA TYR A 186 1.42 13.61 11.94
C TYR A 186 0.90 12.73 10.82
N ALA A 187 -0.28 12.17 11.00
CA ALA A 187 -1.08 11.71 9.89
C ALA A 187 -2.16 12.74 9.61
N VAL A 188 -2.35 13.07 8.34
CA VAL A 188 -3.40 13.97 7.85
C VAL A 188 -4.30 13.16 6.94
N ALA A 189 -5.60 13.08 7.28
CA ALA A 189 -6.62 12.45 6.45
C ALA A 189 -7.61 13.51 6.00
N ALA A 190 -7.75 13.72 4.70
CA ALA A 190 -8.69 14.70 4.15
C ALA A 190 -9.55 14.08 3.05
N SER A 191 -10.74 14.66 2.84
CA SER A 191 -11.64 14.28 1.77
C SER A 191 -11.93 15.45 0.84
N TYR A 192 -12.03 15.14 -0.46
CA TYR A 192 -12.16 16.11 -1.54
C TYR A 192 -13.29 15.70 -2.48
N ASP A 193 -14.27 16.56 -2.67
CA ASP A 193 -15.31 16.40 -3.68
C ASP A 193 -14.75 16.83 -5.04
N ILE A 194 -14.65 15.88 -5.96
CA ILE A 194 -13.99 16.09 -7.25
C ILE A 194 -14.84 16.93 -8.19
N ALA A 195 -16.15 16.80 -8.13
CA ALA A 195 -17.06 17.56 -9.00
C ALA A 195 -17.04 19.07 -8.69
N SER A 196 -17.05 19.43 -7.40
CA SER A 196 -16.99 20.83 -6.96
C SER A 196 -15.56 21.37 -6.81
N GLY A 197 -14.54 20.51 -6.76
CA GLY A 197 -13.16 20.90 -6.49
C GLY A 197 -12.96 21.47 -5.08
N THR A 198 -13.67 20.91 -4.08
CA THR A 198 -13.62 21.44 -2.71
C THR A 198 -13.21 20.38 -1.70
N ARG A 199 -12.43 20.78 -0.68
CA ARG A 199 -12.16 19.94 0.48
C ARG A 199 -13.40 19.87 1.38
N LEU A 200 -13.91 18.64 1.63
CA LEU A 200 -15.11 18.44 2.46
C LEU A 200 -14.77 18.36 3.95
N SER A 201 -13.66 17.73 4.28
CA SER A 201 -13.19 17.56 5.66
C SER A 201 -11.69 17.35 5.72
N SER A 202 -11.12 17.58 6.90
CA SER A 202 -9.75 17.16 7.25
C SER A 202 -9.70 16.76 8.72
N GLN A 203 -8.92 15.73 9.01
CA GLN A 203 -8.60 15.23 10.34
C GLN A 203 -7.08 15.10 10.44
N SER A 204 -6.52 15.43 11.58
CA SER A 204 -5.09 15.23 11.82
C SER A 204 -4.88 14.55 13.17
N VAL A 205 -3.93 13.62 13.21
CA VAL A 205 -3.52 12.94 14.44
C VAL A 205 -2.01 12.94 14.57
N LEU A 206 -1.50 13.25 15.76
CA LEU A 206 -0.08 13.16 16.09
C LEU A 206 0.22 11.72 16.53
N GLY A 207 1.16 11.07 15.83
CA GLY A 207 1.57 9.67 16.04
C GLY A 207 1.85 8.93 14.74
N GLY A 208 1.61 9.57 13.59
CA GLY A 208 1.90 9.01 12.27
C GLY A 208 0.81 8.11 11.71
N GLY A 209 1.10 7.50 10.57
CA GLY A 209 0.25 6.55 9.85
C GLY A 209 1.09 5.81 8.81
N GLU A 210 0.81 4.53 8.58
CA GLU A 210 1.57 3.67 7.69
C GLU A 210 0.66 2.87 6.74
N THR A 211 -0.47 2.40 7.23
CA THR A 211 -1.39 1.55 6.48
C THR A 211 -2.80 2.10 6.55
N VAL A 212 -3.47 2.16 5.40
CA VAL A 212 -4.86 2.58 5.28
C VAL A 212 -5.70 1.41 4.79
N TYR A 213 -6.80 1.14 5.47
CA TYR A 213 -7.88 0.29 5.02
C TYR A 213 -9.18 1.10 5.00
N MET A 214 -10.01 0.90 3.98
CA MET A 214 -11.20 1.71 3.81
C MET A 214 -12.38 0.90 3.28
N THR A 215 -13.54 1.14 3.89
CA THR A 215 -14.86 0.68 3.43
C THR A 215 -15.70 1.88 3.04
N ALA A 216 -16.93 1.66 2.62
CA ALA A 216 -17.86 2.76 2.32
C ALA A 216 -18.22 3.60 3.57
N GLU A 217 -18.08 3.05 4.77
CA GLU A 217 -18.52 3.66 6.02
C GLU A 217 -17.37 4.09 6.93
N ASN A 218 -16.17 3.52 6.75
CA ASN A 218 -15.05 3.74 7.65
C ASN A 218 -13.71 3.83 6.90
N LEU A 219 -12.84 4.70 7.41
CA LEU A 219 -11.42 4.73 7.08
C LEU A 219 -10.65 4.36 8.34
N TYR A 220 -9.79 3.36 8.24
CA TYR A 220 -8.87 2.91 9.28
C TYR A 220 -7.46 3.30 8.90
N LEU A 221 -6.82 4.06 9.80
CA LEU A 221 -5.42 4.47 9.67
C LEU A 221 -4.62 3.81 10.78
N CYS A 222 -3.70 2.94 10.38
CA CYS A 222 -2.88 2.15 11.28
C CYS A 222 -1.44 2.63 11.29
N THR A 223 -0.78 2.51 12.46
CA THR A 223 0.65 2.80 12.62
C THR A 223 1.30 1.83 13.59
N SER A 224 2.55 1.45 13.33
CA SER A 224 3.35 0.62 14.22
C SER A 224 4.00 1.50 15.31
N VAL A 225 3.83 1.11 16.55
CA VAL A 225 4.45 1.79 17.71
C VAL A 225 5.31 0.78 18.48
N TYR A 226 6.59 1.11 18.62
CA TYR A 226 7.53 0.29 19.37
C TYR A 226 7.54 0.67 20.84
N ASP A 227 7.50 -0.33 21.70
CA ASP A 227 7.62 -0.19 23.17
C ASP A 227 8.89 -0.90 23.63
N ASP A 228 9.88 -0.12 24.02
CA ASP A 228 11.09 -0.61 24.66
C ASP A 228 10.83 -0.76 26.16
N GLY A 229 10.24 -1.86 26.55
CA GLY A 229 9.87 -2.14 27.94
C GLY A 229 10.93 -1.75 29.00
N ALA A 230 10.53 -1.66 30.25
CA ALA A 230 11.42 -1.27 31.35
C ALA A 230 12.66 -2.19 31.42
N GLY A 231 13.84 -1.63 31.15
CA GLY A 231 15.09 -2.38 31.17
C GLY A 231 15.45 -2.90 32.54
N LYS A 232 16.02 -4.12 32.60
CA LYS A 232 16.52 -4.74 33.85
C LYS A 232 18.04 -4.64 33.89
N SER A 233 18.54 -3.79 34.84
CA SER A 233 19.98 -3.54 34.96
C SER A 233 20.65 -4.43 36.00
N TYR A 234 21.89 -4.84 35.71
CA TYR A 234 22.77 -5.57 36.62
C TYR A 234 24.25 -5.22 36.30
N LYS A 235 25.17 -5.68 37.17
CA LYS A 235 26.63 -5.50 36.95
C LYS A 235 27.21 -6.79 36.37
N ASP A 236 28.02 -6.62 35.32
CA ASP A 236 28.87 -7.67 34.76
C ASP A 236 30.31 -7.12 34.56
N GLY A 237 31.19 -7.46 35.50
CA GLY A 237 32.52 -6.91 35.58
C GLY A 237 32.52 -5.37 35.74
N SER A 238 33.13 -4.66 34.79
CA SER A 238 33.16 -3.20 34.74
C SER A 238 31.91 -2.58 34.13
N TYR A 239 31.05 -3.40 33.49
CA TYR A 239 29.88 -2.91 32.76
C TYR A 239 28.64 -2.86 33.66
N THR A 240 27.81 -1.85 33.41
CA THR A 240 26.39 -1.91 33.72
C THR A 240 25.70 -2.48 32.49
N VAL A 241 25.07 -3.63 32.64
CA VAL A 241 24.30 -4.27 31.57
C VAL A 241 22.83 -4.01 31.85
N THR A 242 22.10 -3.57 30.84
CA THR A 242 20.65 -3.42 30.91
C THR A 242 20.02 -4.26 29.82
N ASP A 243 19.23 -5.26 30.21
CA ASP A 243 18.47 -6.09 29.29
C ASP A 243 17.14 -5.41 28.98
N TYR A 244 16.84 -5.28 27.70
CA TYR A 244 15.59 -4.74 27.17
C TYR A 244 14.84 -5.79 26.39
N THR A 245 13.54 -5.62 26.36
CA THR A 245 12.64 -6.35 25.47
C THR A 245 11.78 -5.33 24.75
N SER A 246 11.99 -5.19 23.45
CA SER A 246 11.20 -4.31 22.58
C SER A 246 10.10 -5.11 21.92
N SER A 247 8.89 -4.58 21.89
CA SER A 247 7.73 -5.14 21.19
C SER A 247 7.10 -4.11 20.28
N VAL A 248 6.36 -4.58 19.26
CA VAL A 248 5.60 -3.72 18.36
C VAL A 248 4.11 -3.87 18.63
N ASN A 249 3.39 -2.76 18.57
CA ASN A 249 1.93 -2.71 18.61
C ASN A 249 1.42 -1.95 17.37
N THR A 250 0.29 -2.37 16.83
CA THR A 250 -0.44 -1.59 15.83
C THR A 250 -1.50 -0.74 16.53
N VAL A 251 -1.35 0.58 16.43
CA VAL A 251 -2.38 1.55 16.82
C VAL A 251 -3.29 1.79 15.63
N VAL A 252 -4.58 1.76 15.86
CA VAL A 252 -5.63 1.94 14.83
C VAL A 252 -6.45 3.18 15.17
N ASN A 253 -6.63 4.07 14.19
CA ASN A 253 -7.58 5.17 14.26
C ASN A 253 -8.70 4.91 13.26
N ARG A 254 -9.95 4.94 13.73
CA ARG A 254 -11.13 4.83 12.89
C ARG A 254 -11.76 6.20 12.67
N PHE A 255 -11.97 6.54 11.41
CA PHE A 255 -12.74 7.71 10.99
C PHE A 255 -14.01 7.22 10.31
N ALA A 256 -15.17 7.63 10.83
CA ALA A 256 -16.46 7.36 10.21
C ALA A 256 -16.62 8.27 8.97
N ILE A 257 -17.22 7.71 7.92
CA ILE A 257 -17.51 8.40 6.66
C ILE A 257 -19.00 8.65 6.58
N ALA A 258 -19.38 9.92 6.46
CA ALA A 258 -20.77 10.32 6.23
C ALA A 258 -20.82 11.54 5.31
N ASP A 259 -21.62 11.48 4.26
CA ASP A 259 -21.74 12.54 3.25
C ASP A 259 -20.36 13.00 2.71
N GLY A 260 -19.46 12.04 2.47
CA GLY A 260 -18.10 12.28 1.99
C GLY A 260 -17.13 12.85 3.03
N LYS A 261 -17.56 13.07 4.27
CA LYS A 261 -16.73 13.67 5.33
C LYS A 261 -16.18 12.62 6.27
N LEU A 262 -14.92 12.83 6.69
CA LEU A 262 -14.27 12.07 7.74
C LEU A 262 -14.54 12.68 9.11
N THR A 263 -14.90 11.85 10.08
CA THR A 263 -15.04 12.23 11.49
C THR A 263 -14.35 11.19 12.36
N PHE A 264 -13.42 11.62 13.21
CA PHE A 264 -12.78 10.71 14.15
C PHE A 264 -13.85 10.01 15.02
N ALA A 265 -13.77 8.68 15.10
CA ALA A 265 -14.76 7.87 15.77
C ALA A 265 -14.20 7.07 16.95
N ALA A 266 -13.05 6.42 16.77
CA ALA A 266 -12.44 5.59 17.81
C ALA A 266 -10.92 5.44 17.58
N ASN A 267 -10.19 5.06 18.65
CA ASN A 267 -8.84 4.51 18.53
C ASN A 267 -8.69 3.27 19.41
N GLY A 268 -7.77 2.40 19.01
CA GLY A 268 -7.44 1.17 19.73
C GLY A 268 -6.04 0.71 19.39
N ALA A 269 -5.58 -0.34 20.07
CA ALA A 269 -4.29 -0.95 19.77
C ALA A 269 -4.35 -2.46 19.95
N VAL A 270 -3.58 -3.17 19.10
CA VAL A 270 -3.35 -4.62 19.23
C VAL A 270 -1.85 -4.91 19.16
N ALA A 271 -1.42 -6.06 19.68
CA ALA A 271 -0.03 -6.46 19.59
C ALA A 271 0.33 -6.88 18.15
N GLY A 272 1.58 -6.62 17.77
CA GLY A 272 2.13 -6.97 16.46
C GLY A 272 1.97 -5.87 15.40
N ALA A 273 2.69 -6.05 14.28
CA ALA A 273 2.65 -5.19 13.11
C ALA A 273 1.80 -5.83 12.00
N LEU A 274 1.18 -4.99 11.17
CA LEU A 274 0.52 -5.40 9.94
C LEU A 274 1.56 -5.68 8.85
N ASN A 275 1.29 -6.66 7.99
CA ASN A 275 2.09 -6.84 6.78
C ASN A 275 1.75 -5.75 5.73
N ASN A 276 0.45 -5.57 5.46
CA ASN A 276 -0.08 -4.57 4.53
C ASN A 276 -1.58 -4.39 4.74
N GLN A 277 -2.24 -3.63 3.85
CA GLN A 277 -3.68 -3.38 3.91
C GLN A 277 -4.55 -4.64 3.87
N PHE A 278 -4.11 -5.74 3.24
CA PHE A 278 -4.86 -7.00 3.16
C PHE A 278 -4.90 -7.76 4.48
N SER A 279 -4.06 -7.37 5.45
CA SER A 279 -4.13 -7.84 6.84
C SER A 279 -5.33 -7.26 7.60
N LEU A 280 -6.14 -6.41 6.96
CA LEU A 280 -7.31 -5.74 7.51
C LEU A 280 -8.55 -6.07 6.69
N ASP A 281 -9.67 -6.22 7.40
CA ASP A 281 -11.01 -6.36 6.82
C ASP A 281 -12.09 -5.90 7.79
N GLU A 282 -13.17 -5.33 7.29
CA GLU A 282 -14.34 -4.97 8.08
C GLU A 282 -15.54 -5.81 7.64
N ARG A 283 -16.17 -6.50 8.61
CA ARG A 283 -17.38 -7.26 8.36
C ARG A 283 -18.36 -7.15 9.52
N ASP A 284 -19.62 -6.87 9.21
CA ASP A 284 -20.72 -6.77 10.17
C ASP A 284 -20.43 -5.80 11.35
N GLY A 285 -19.67 -4.72 11.06
CA GLY A 285 -19.28 -3.71 12.05
C GLY A 285 -18.09 -4.10 12.94
N TYR A 286 -17.42 -5.21 12.65
CA TYR A 286 -16.18 -5.63 13.31
C TYR A 286 -14.99 -5.45 12.39
N LEU A 287 -13.90 -4.88 12.92
CA LEU A 287 -12.61 -4.87 12.26
C LEU A 287 -11.86 -6.16 12.57
N ARG A 288 -11.41 -6.87 11.53
CA ARG A 288 -10.60 -8.09 11.62
C ARG A 288 -9.18 -7.77 11.22
N MET A 289 -8.20 -8.20 11.99
CA MET A 289 -6.80 -7.87 11.79
C MET A 289 -5.93 -9.10 11.94
N ALA A 290 -4.96 -9.27 11.04
CA ALA A 290 -3.88 -10.26 11.14
C ALA A 290 -2.55 -9.53 11.36
N THR A 291 -1.83 -9.87 12.44
CA THR A 291 -0.57 -9.20 12.81
C THR A 291 0.54 -10.22 13.04
N THR A 292 1.79 -9.75 12.88
CA THR A 292 2.98 -10.44 13.37
C THR A 292 3.51 -9.72 14.58
N GLU A 293 3.46 -10.35 15.75
CA GLU A 293 4.13 -9.87 16.95
C GLU A 293 5.58 -10.32 16.94
N GLN A 294 6.48 -9.35 16.99
CA GLN A 294 7.91 -9.56 17.07
C GLN A 294 8.43 -8.94 18.37
N THR A 295 9.02 -9.77 19.21
CA THR A 295 9.64 -9.33 20.46
C THR A 295 11.15 -9.44 20.31
N TYR A 296 11.85 -8.31 20.34
CA TYR A 296 13.31 -8.24 20.25
C TYR A 296 13.91 -8.12 21.65
N ALA A 297 14.80 -9.05 22.00
CA ALA A 297 15.57 -8.97 23.21
C ALA A 297 17.00 -8.48 22.91
N TYR A 298 17.49 -7.52 23.68
CA TYR A 298 18.85 -7.02 23.55
C TYR A 298 19.40 -6.52 24.87
N SER A 299 20.73 -6.47 24.99
CA SER A 299 21.43 -6.00 26.16
C SER A 299 22.30 -4.80 25.81
N VAL A 300 22.19 -3.72 26.59
CA VAL A 300 23.05 -2.54 26.49
C VAL A 300 24.12 -2.62 27.56
N TYR A 301 25.37 -2.68 27.12
CA TYR A 301 26.57 -2.70 27.96
C TYR A 301 27.14 -1.29 28.06
N ARG A 302 27.17 -0.72 29.26
CA ARG A 302 27.69 0.63 29.48
C ARG A 302 28.86 0.59 30.46
N ASP A 303 30.04 1.15 30.07
CA ASP A 303 31.19 1.39 30.94
C ASP A 303 31.34 2.91 31.13
N GLU A 304 30.81 3.41 32.26
CA GLU A 304 30.83 4.85 32.57
C GLU A 304 32.25 5.41 32.73
N LYS A 305 33.21 4.53 33.07
CA LYS A 305 34.61 4.96 33.29
C LYS A 305 35.35 5.26 31.99
N HIS A 306 34.96 4.59 30.92
CA HIS A 306 35.62 4.69 29.62
C HIS A 306 34.73 5.32 28.52
N ASP A 307 33.57 5.86 28.96
CA ASP A 307 32.55 6.43 28.02
C ASP A 307 32.23 5.48 26.85
N PHE A 308 32.00 4.21 27.20
CA PHE A 308 31.75 3.14 26.23
C PHE A 308 30.32 2.62 26.38
N GLU A 309 29.63 2.52 25.26
CA GLU A 309 28.32 1.88 25.15
C GLU A 309 28.30 0.91 23.98
N ASN A 310 27.78 -0.28 24.17
CA ASN A 310 27.61 -1.29 23.12
C ASN A 310 26.28 -2.03 23.32
N THR A 311 25.58 -2.30 22.22
CA THR A 311 24.35 -3.06 22.20
C THR A 311 24.59 -4.44 21.61
N LYS A 312 24.07 -5.47 22.24
CA LYS A 312 24.14 -6.85 21.78
C LYS A 312 22.73 -7.46 21.70
N ALA A 313 22.37 -7.94 20.53
CA ALA A 313 21.13 -8.71 20.35
C ALA A 313 21.19 -10.03 21.13
N ASN A 314 20.05 -10.46 21.64
CA ASN A 314 19.84 -11.75 22.27
C ASN A 314 18.84 -12.55 21.42
N ASP A 315 19.35 -13.17 20.35
CA ASP A 315 18.53 -13.88 19.36
C ASP A 315 17.76 -15.07 19.97
N ASP A 316 18.32 -15.71 20.99
CA ASP A 316 17.66 -16.84 21.69
C ASP A 316 16.41 -16.42 22.48
N ALA A 317 16.29 -15.13 22.83
CA ALA A 317 15.17 -14.57 23.56
C ALA A 317 14.23 -13.75 22.66
N THR A 318 14.59 -13.57 21.39
CA THR A 318 13.72 -12.96 20.37
C THR A 318 12.64 -13.96 19.97
N GLN A 319 11.38 -13.52 19.96
CA GLN A 319 10.23 -14.34 19.62
C GLN A 319 9.42 -13.69 18.51
N THR A 320 8.86 -14.53 17.65
CA THR A 320 7.94 -14.12 16.59
C THR A 320 6.71 -15.03 16.65
N ARG A 321 5.53 -14.45 16.59
CA ARG A 321 4.25 -15.17 16.49
C ARG A 321 3.25 -14.34 15.69
N ASN A 322 2.19 -14.98 15.22
CA ASN A 322 1.14 -14.29 14.48
C ASN A 322 -0.18 -14.41 15.22
N ASP A 323 -0.94 -13.35 15.20
CA ASP A 323 -2.19 -13.23 15.92
C ASP A 323 -3.30 -12.71 14.97
N VAL A 324 -4.53 -13.13 15.22
CA VAL A 324 -5.72 -12.57 14.57
C VAL A 324 -6.60 -11.96 15.66
N TYR A 325 -6.98 -10.71 15.45
CA TYR A 325 -7.85 -9.93 16.34
C TYR A 325 -9.17 -9.61 15.66
N VAL A 326 -10.23 -9.56 16.47
CA VAL A 326 -11.55 -9.02 16.09
C VAL A 326 -11.87 -7.89 17.06
N LEU A 327 -12.12 -6.68 16.51
CA LEU A 327 -12.41 -5.48 17.29
C LEU A 327 -13.82 -4.99 16.99
N ASP A 328 -14.49 -4.44 18.01
CA ASP A 328 -15.79 -3.79 17.87
C ASP A 328 -15.66 -2.38 17.24
N SER A 329 -16.80 -1.69 17.10
CA SER A 329 -16.83 -0.33 16.54
C SER A 329 -16.09 0.71 17.39
N ASP A 330 -15.84 0.46 18.68
CA ASP A 330 -15.04 1.31 19.55
C ASP A 330 -13.55 0.88 19.58
N LEU A 331 -13.17 -0.08 18.70
CA LEU A 331 -11.87 -0.70 18.59
C LEU A 331 -11.39 -1.43 19.85
N ASN A 332 -12.34 -1.93 20.66
CA ASN A 332 -12.02 -2.86 21.72
C ASN A 332 -11.91 -4.29 21.16
N THR A 333 -10.89 -5.04 21.55
CA THR A 333 -10.78 -6.45 21.18
C THR A 333 -11.91 -7.25 21.81
N VAL A 334 -12.76 -7.87 20.97
CA VAL A 334 -13.84 -8.74 21.40
C VAL A 334 -13.48 -10.22 21.32
N GLY A 335 -12.54 -10.57 20.47
CA GLY A 335 -11.98 -11.91 20.34
C GLY A 335 -10.61 -11.91 19.68
N SER A 336 -9.84 -12.97 19.92
CA SER A 336 -8.55 -13.17 19.29
C SER A 336 -8.15 -14.65 19.26
N VAL A 337 -7.32 -15.01 18.29
CA VAL A 337 -6.55 -16.24 18.28
C VAL A 337 -5.08 -15.87 18.13
N ALA A 338 -4.25 -16.36 19.05
CA ALA A 338 -2.85 -15.96 19.15
C ALA A 338 -1.90 -17.15 19.04
N GLY A 339 -0.63 -16.85 18.70
CA GLY A 339 0.45 -17.84 18.67
C GLY A 339 0.42 -18.75 17.45
N LEU A 340 -0.09 -18.27 16.31
CA LEU A 340 -0.02 -19.01 15.07
C LEU A 340 1.43 -18.99 14.54
N ALA A 341 1.91 -20.14 14.06
CA ALA A 341 3.18 -20.30 13.39
C ALA A 341 4.35 -19.60 14.13
N GLU A 342 4.65 -20.02 15.35
CA GLU A 342 5.75 -19.48 16.16
C GLU A 342 7.08 -19.51 15.37
N GLY A 343 7.78 -18.40 15.33
CA GLY A 343 9.03 -18.21 14.61
C GLY A 343 8.87 -17.88 13.13
N GLU A 344 7.64 -17.69 12.63
CA GLU A 344 7.30 -17.27 11.27
C GLU A 344 6.64 -15.88 11.27
N THR A 345 6.59 -15.23 10.09
CA THR A 345 5.91 -13.95 9.87
C THR A 345 4.78 -14.11 8.87
N VAL A 346 3.73 -13.30 8.97
CA VAL A 346 2.68 -13.21 7.94
C VAL A 346 3.26 -12.57 6.68
N PHE A 347 3.22 -13.28 5.57
CA PHE A 347 3.58 -12.80 4.24
C PHE A 347 2.37 -12.26 3.48
N SER A 348 1.25 -12.95 3.58
CA SER A 348 0.00 -12.45 3.02
C SER A 348 -1.19 -12.87 3.86
N ALA A 349 -2.25 -12.08 3.79
CA ALA A 349 -3.52 -12.38 4.39
C ALA A 349 -4.66 -12.07 3.41
N ARG A 350 -5.74 -12.82 3.51
CA ARG A 350 -6.98 -12.54 2.78
C ARG A 350 -8.17 -12.95 3.60
N PHE A 351 -9.11 -12.02 3.75
CA PHE A 351 -10.40 -12.33 4.35
C PHE A 351 -11.43 -12.61 3.25
N ASP A 352 -12.19 -13.66 3.43
CA ASP A 352 -13.27 -14.06 2.54
C ASP A 352 -14.47 -14.54 3.35
N GLY A 353 -15.58 -13.82 3.27
CA GLY A 353 -16.75 -14.14 4.07
C GLY A 353 -16.45 -14.22 5.56
N ASP A 354 -16.76 -15.34 6.17
CA ASP A 354 -16.58 -15.57 7.61
C ASP A 354 -15.20 -16.15 7.97
N TYR A 355 -14.28 -16.19 7.00
CA TYR A 355 -12.96 -16.78 7.20
C TYR A 355 -11.84 -15.80 6.89
N GLY A 356 -10.70 -15.98 7.58
CA GLY A 356 -9.42 -15.36 7.27
C GLY A 356 -8.41 -16.42 6.84
N TYR A 357 -7.67 -16.16 5.78
CA TYR A 357 -6.59 -17.02 5.28
C TYR A 357 -5.27 -16.28 5.44
N LEU A 358 -4.33 -16.90 6.17
CA LEU A 358 -3.02 -16.33 6.48
C LEU A 358 -1.93 -17.25 5.94
N CYS A 359 -1.08 -16.71 5.09
CA CYS A 359 0.14 -17.34 4.65
C CYS A 359 1.29 -16.87 5.54
N THR A 360 1.99 -17.79 6.22
CA THR A 360 3.16 -17.49 7.03
C THR A 360 4.38 -18.20 6.44
N TYR A 361 5.59 -17.71 6.67
CA TYR A 361 6.78 -18.30 6.09
C TYR A 361 8.01 -18.21 7.00
N ARG A 362 8.76 -19.32 7.00
CA ARG A 362 10.16 -19.39 7.45
C ARG A 362 10.99 -20.35 6.60
N GLN A 363 10.48 -21.53 6.26
CA GLN A 363 11.09 -22.54 5.39
C GLN A 363 10.06 -23.35 4.60
N THR A 364 8.84 -23.45 5.08
CA THR A 364 7.66 -24.03 4.42
C THR A 364 6.50 -23.14 4.71
N ASP A 365 5.57 -23.03 3.78
CA ASP A 365 4.46 -22.10 3.78
C ASP A 365 3.16 -22.74 4.29
N PRO A 366 2.83 -22.65 5.57
CA PRO A 366 1.49 -22.99 5.99
C PRO A 366 0.52 -21.86 5.65
N VAL A 367 -0.59 -22.22 4.97
CA VAL A 367 -1.78 -21.38 4.87
C VAL A 367 -2.74 -21.82 5.95
N PHE A 368 -3.06 -20.91 6.88
CA PHE A 368 -4.04 -21.16 7.94
C PHE A 368 -5.41 -20.64 7.52
N ALA A 369 -6.46 -21.40 7.84
CA ALA A 369 -7.84 -20.93 7.82
C ALA A 369 -8.31 -20.62 9.25
N VAL A 370 -8.76 -19.39 9.46
CA VAL A 370 -9.30 -18.91 10.73
C VAL A 370 -10.82 -18.68 10.57
N ASP A 371 -11.61 -19.38 11.35
CA ASP A 371 -13.07 -19.19 11.44
C ASP A 371 -13.35 -17.96 12.33
N LEU A 372 -14.02 -16.98 11.74
CA LEU A 372 -14.39 -15.69 12.34
C LEU A 372 -15.91 -15.51 12.42
N THR A 373 -16.69 -16.61 12.24
CA THR A 373 -18.17 -16.62 12.31
C THR A 373 -18.68 -16.10 13.65
N ASP A 374 -17.99 -16.46 14.76
CA ASP A 374 -18.23 -15.87 16.07
C ASP A 374 -17.12 -14.87 16.39
N PRO A 375 -17.40 -13.55 16.33
CA PRO A 375 -16.40 -12.52 16.59
C PRO A 375 -15.70 -12.64 17.94
N ALA A 376 -16.38 -13.21 18.95
CA ALA A 376 -15.85 -13.36 20.29
C ALA A 376 -14.97 -14.62 20.47
N ASN A 377 -15.05 -15.57 19.54
CA ASN A 377 -14.35 -16.85 19.62
C ASN A 377 -13.69 -17.26 18.30
N PRO A 378 -12.82 -16.44 17.73
CA PRO A 378 -12.08 -16.81 16.52
C PRO A 378 -11.23 -18.05 16.78
N LYS A 379 -11.07 -18.93 15.79
CA LYS A 379 -10.30 -20.16 15.93
C LYS A 379 -9.68 -20.62 14.60
N VAL A 380 -8.50 -21.22 14.67
CA VAL A 380 -7.91 -21.93 13.54
C VAL A 380 -8.73 -23.22 13.30
N VAL A 381 -9.17 -23.40 12.05
CA VAL A 381 -9.93 -24.58 11.65
C VAL A 381 -9.23 -25.44 10.62
N GLY A 382 -8.26 -24.89 9.89
CA GLY A 382 -7.49 -25.60 8.86
C GLY A 382 -6.07 -25.09 8.75
N GLU A 383 -5.20 -25.96 8.24
CA GLU A 383 -3.82 -25.70 7.89
C GLU A 383 -3.48 -26.48 6.61
N LEU A 384 -2.85 -25.81 5.64
CA LEU A 384 -2.32 -26.40 4.42
C LEU A 384 -0.85 -26.05 4.31
N LYS A 385 0.03 -27.05 4.15
CA LYS A 385 1.46 -26.83 3.92
C LYS A 385 1.78 -26.85 2.44
N LEU A 386 2.34 -25.77 1.94
CA LEU A 386 2.80 -25.60 0.57
C LEU A 386 4.34 -25.49 0.54
N SER A 387 4.94 -25.67 -0.62
CA SER A 387 6.33 -25.30 -0.87
C SER A 387 6.43 -23.81 -1.16
N GLY A 388 7.49 -23.13 -0.73
CA GLY A 388 7.70 -21.70 -0.92
C GLY A 388 6.68 -20.83 -0.16
N TYR A 389 6.31 -19.67 -0.68
CA TYR A 389 5.35 -18.76 -0.04
C TYR A 389 4.52 -17.96 -1.07
N SER A 390 3.41 -17.40 -0.62
CA SER A 390 2.52 -16.56 -1.42
C SER A 390 2.55 -15.13 -0.87
N ASP A 391 3.06 -14.19 -1.67
CA ASP A 391 3.08 -12.76 -1.36
C ASP A 391 1.72 -12.10 -1.54
N TYR A 392 0.92 -12.66 -2.46
CA TYR A 392 -0.40 -12.15 -2.80
C TYR A 392 -1.44 -13.28 -2.80
N LEU A 393 -2.56 -13.05 -2.10
CA LEU A 393 -3.73 -13.92 -2.08
C LEU A 393 -4.94 -13.18 -2.63
N HIS A 394 -5.74 -13.86 -3.45
CA HIS A 394 -6.94 -13.32 -4.08
C HIS A 394 -8.08 -14.34 -4.08
N VAL A 395 -9.28 -13.91 -3.76
CA VAL A 395 -10.48 -14.75 -3.89
C VAL A 395 -10.78 -14.94 -5.37
N TRP A 396 -10.54 -16.15 -5.90
CA TRP A 396 -10.80 -16.46 -7.29
C TRP A 396 -12.30 -16.62 -7.57
N SER A 397 -12.95 -17.38 -6.72
CA SER A 397 -14.40 -17.59 -6.72
C SER A 397 -14.82 -18.14 -5.36
N ASP A 398 -16.13 -18.34 -5.14
CA ASP A 398 -16.62 -18.98 -3.92
C ASP A 398 -15.94 -20.34 -3.69
N GLY A 399 -15.30 -20.50 -2.53
CA GLY A 399 -14.54 -21.67 -2.14
C GLY A 399 -13.20 -21.88 -2.87
N MET A 400 -12.65 -20.85 -3.52
CA MET A 400 -11.36 -20.94 -4.21
C MET A 400 -10.50 -19.70 -3.97
N LEU A 401 -9.26 -19.91 -3.53
CA LEU A 401 -8.27 -18.87 -3.28
C LEU A 401 -7.07 -19.04 -4.24
N PHE A 402 -6.74 -17.98 -4.96
CA PHE A 402 -5.56 -17.88 -5.81
C PHE A 402 -4.40 -17.27 -5.02
N GLY A 403 -3.19 -17.82 -5.20
CA GLY A 403 -1.95 -17.29 -4.66
C GLY A 403 -0.90 -17.07 -5.75
N LEU A 404 -0.18 -15.94 -5.64
CA LEU A 404 1.03 -15.63 -6.39
C LEU A 404 2.17 -15.42 -5.41
N GLY A 405 3.33 -16.04 -5.64
CA GLY A 405 4.49 -15.93 -4.76
C GLY A 405 5.71 -16.61 -5.31
N MET A 406 6.59 -17.06 -4.41
CA MET A 406 7.87 -17.67 -4.76
C MET A 406 7.91 -19.16 -4.38
N GLU A 407 8.56 -19.94 -5.22
CA GLU A 407 8.88 -21.35 -4.96
C GLU A 407 10.27 -21.46 -4.31
N THR A 408 10.39 -22.23 -3.25
CA THR A 408 11.65 -22.41 -2.51
C THR A 408 11.99 -23.88 -2.24
N GLN A 409 11.60 -24.80 -3.13
CA GLN A 409 11.94 -26.21 -2.96
C GLN A 409 13.43 -26.47 -3.06
N ALA A 410 13.99 -27.16 -2.06
CA ALA A 410 15.32 -27.74 -2.16
C ALA A 410 15.25 -29.04 -2.98
N VAL A 411 15.75 -29.04 -4.19
CA VAL A 411 15.97 -30.24 -4.99
C VAL A 411 17.45 -30.58 -4.92
N ASP A 412 17.78 -31.77 -4.35
CA ASP A 412 19.17 -32.25 -4.19
C ASP A 412 20.13 -31.25 -3.48
N GLY A 413 19.61 -30.45 -2.53
CA GLY A 413 20.38 -29.46 -1.80
C GLY A 413 20.58 -28.13 -2.56
N THR A 414 19.93 -27.96 -3.71
CA THR A 414 19.86 -26.70 -4.45
C THR A 414 18.48 -26.09 -4.21
N THR A 415 18.42 -24.83 -3.79
CA THR A 415 17.16 -24.08 -3.73
C THR A 415 16.73 -23.79 -5.17
N VAL A 416 15.53 -24.20 -5.54
CA VAL A 416 14.92 -23.78 -6.80
C VAL A 416 14.21 -22.48 -6.48
N ASP A 417 14.78 -21.37 -6.93
CA ASP A 417 14.16 -20.06 -6.85
C ASP A 417 13.35 -19.85 -8.13
N GLY A 418 12.19 -19.24 -8.03
CA GLY A 418 11.29 -18.92 -9.14
C GLY A 418 9.92 -18.57 -8.62
N MET A 419 9.10 -17.97 -9.47
CA MET A 419 7.73 -17.62 -9.11
C MET A 419 6.80 -18.83 -9.20
N LYS A 420 5.67 -18.78 -8.49
CA LYS A 420 4.61 -19.79 -8.59
C LYS A 420 3.22 -19.17 -8.56
N LEU A 421 2.28 -19.87 -9.20
CA LEU A 421 0.85 -19.73 -9.01
C LEU A 421 0.33 -20.93 -8.22
N VAL A 422 -0.61 -20.72 -7.34
CA VAL A 422 -1.30 -21.78 -6.62
C VAL A 422 -2.80 -21.50 -6.59
N MET A 423 -3.60 -22.54 -6.77
CA MET A 423 -5.04 -22.51 -6.52
C MET A 423 -5.36 -23.42 -5.34
N ILE A 424 -6.04 -22.88 -4.34
CA ILE A 424 -6.36 -23.55 -3.09
C ILE A 424 -7.87 -23.73 -3.01
N ASP A 425 -8.33 -24.95 -2.73
CA ASP A 425 -9.71 -25.24 -2.36
C ASP A 425 -9.97 -24.79 -0.92
N THR A 426 -10.87 -23.85 -0.76
CA THR A 426 -11.33 -23.30 0.52
C THR A 426 -12.81 -23.60 0.79
N SER A 427 -13.45 -24.46 -0.01
CA SER A 427 -14.86 -24.84 0.12
C SER A 427 -15.19 -25.52 1.46
N ASP A 428 -14.24 -26.25 2.04
CA ASP A 428 -14.23 -26.73 3.43
C ASP A 428 -12.97 -26.18 4.12
N PRO A 429 -13.05 -25.03 4.80
CA PRO A 429 -11.88 -24.39 5.42
C PRO A 429 -11.15 -25.27 6.44
N ALA A 430 -11.80 -26.34 6.95
CA ALA A 430 -11.16 -27.32 7.82
C ALA A 430 -10.31 -28.36 7.06
N LYS A 431 -10.37 -28.37 5.73
CA LYS A 431 -9.69 -29.33 4.84
C LYS A 431 -9.06 -28.66 3.63
N LEU A 432 -8.37 -27.56 3.86
CA LEU A 432 -7.63 -26.86 2.79
C LEU A 432 -6.74 -27.83 2.02
N HIS A 433 -6.73 -27.72 0.70
CA HIS A 433 -5.76 -28.41 -0.15
C HIS A 433 -5.49 -27.62 -1.41
N ASP A 434 -4.28 -27.77 -1.96
CA ASP A 434 -3.94 -27.21 -3.25
C ASP A 434 -4.59 -28.03 -4.37
N LEU A 435 -5.27 -27.35 -5.27
CA LEU A 435 -5.84 -27.95 -6.47
C LEU A 435 -4.76 -28.06 -7.55
N HIS A 436 -4.05 -26.98 -7.79
CA HIS A 436 -2.99 -26.91 -8.79
C HIS A 436 -1.92 -25.91 -8.36
N THR A 437 -0.68 -26.25 -8.66
CA THR A 437 0.49 -25.36 -8.53
C THR A 437 1.23 -25.30 -9.86
N GLN A 438 1.59 -24.10 -10.31
CA GLN A 438 2.33 -23.85 -11.55
C GLN A 438 3.58 -23.03 -11.25
N ALA A 439 4.75 -23.62 -11.49
CA ALA A 439 6.02 -22.89 -11.45
C ALA A 439 6.13 -21.96 -12.70
N ILE A 440 6.70 -20.78 -12.49
CA ILE A 440 6.99 -19.80 -13.53
C ILE A 440 8.51 -19.60 -13.53
N ASP A 441 9.11 -19.66 -14.72
CA ASP A 441 10.54 -19.42 -14.92
C ASP A 441 10.81 -17.91 -14.95
N ALA A 442 10.67 -17.28 -13.78
CA ALA A 442 10.92 -15.87 -13.53
C ALA A 442 11.24 -15.67 -12.05
N ASP A 443 12.21 -14.81 -11.76
CA ASP A 443 12.65 -14.51 -10.40
C ASP A 443 12.02 -13.24 -9.83
N TYR A 444 11.33 -12.44 -10.68
CA TYR A 444 10.81 -11.13 -10.30
C TYR A 444 9.50 -10.78 -11.02
N SER A 445 8.60 -10.16 -10.24
CA SER A 445 7.40 -9.48 -10.73
C SER A 445 7.06 -8.31 -9.84
N GLU A 446 6.64 -7.20 -10.43
CA GLU A 446 6.03 -6.08 -9.69
C GLU A 446 4.80 -6.55 -8.88
N ALA A 447 4.05 -7.54 -9.40
CA ALA A 447 2.85 -8.06 -8.75
C ALA A 447 3.08 -8.73 -7.38
N LEU A 448 4.34 -9.07 -7.02
CA LEU A 448 4.68 -9.62 -5.71
C LEU A 448 4.57 -8.58 -4.59
N TYR A 449 4.80 -7.29 -4.89
CA TYR A 449 4.75 -6.20 -3.90
C TYR A 449 3.76 -5.08 -4.26
N ASN A 450 3.32 -5.00 -5.52
CA ASN A 450 2.32 -4.04 -5.98
C ASN A 450 1.11 -4.78 -6.57
N HIS A 451 0.06 -4.92 -5.78
CA HIS A 451 -1.18 -5.59 -6.20
C HIS A 451 -1.92 -4.90 -7.36
N LYS A 452 -1.55 -3.65 -7.71
CA LYS A 452 -2.11 -2.93 -8.87
C LYS A 452 -1.54 -3.46 -10.20
N ALA A 453 -0.38 -4.13 -10.17
CA ALA A 453 0.25 -4.71 -11.34
C ALA A 453 -0.38 -6.05 -11.80
N ILE A 454 -1.21 -6.69 -10.96
CA ILE A 454 -1.91 -7.92 -11.32
C ILE A 454 -3.38 -7.67 -11.61
N LEU A 455 -3.85 -8.20 -12.74
CA LEU A 455 -5.26 -8.29 -13.09
C LEU A 455 -5.76 -9.71 -12.86
N VAL A 456 -6.75 -9.87 -11.96
CA VAL A 456 -7.42 -11.15 -11.70
C VAL A 456 -8.91 -10.97 -11.97
N ASP A 457 -9.45 -11.74 -12.91
CA ASP A 457 -10.88 -11.77 -13.25
C ASP A 457 -11.31 -13.20 -13.60
N SER A 458 -11.90 -13.89 -12.63
CA SER A 458 -12.40 -15.27 -12.81
C SER A 458 -13.53 -15.37 -13.83
N GLY A 459 -14.34 -14.31 -13.98
CA GLY A 459 -15.44 -14.26 -14.97
C GLY A 459 -14.94 -14.23 -16.42
N LYS A 460 -13.69 -13.82 -16.65
CA LYS A 460 -13.03 -13.80 -17.96
C LYS A 460 -11.92 -14.84 -18.08
N ASP A 461 -11.72 -15.65 -17.06
CA ASP A 461 -10.63 -16.61 -16.99
C ASP A 461 -9.27 -15.94 -17.24
N LEU A 462 -9.00 -14.85 -16.49
CA LEU A 462 -7.78 -14.05 -16.62
C LEU A 462 -7.04 -13.91 -15.29
N ILE A 463 -5.75 -14.26 -15.34
CA ILE A 463 -4.73 -13.90 -14.37
C ILE A 463 -3.57 -13.31 -15.16
N ALA A 464 -3.36 -12.00 -15.06
CA ALA A 464 -2.40 -11.32 -15.95
C ALA A 464 -1.52 -10.35 -15.16
N PHE A 465 -0.20 -10.44 -15.36
CA PHE A 465 0.78 -9.67 -14.60
C PHE A 465 2.14 -9.58 -15.32
N PRO A 466 2.94 -8.55 -15.07
CA PRO A 466 4.31 -8.48 -15.56
C PRO A 466 5.21 -9.49 -14.83
N ALA A 467 6.13 -10.12 -15.52
CA ALA A 467 7.19 -10.94 -14.97
C ALA A 467 8.44 -10.78 -15.82
N GLU A 468 9.51 -10.23 -15.24
CA GLU A 468 10.76 -9.90 -15.93
C GLU A 468 10.55 -9.11 -17.25
N ASN A 469 10.83 -9.75 -18.40
CA ASN A 469 10.74 -9.15 -19.72
C ASN A 469 9.41 -9.45 -20.43
N SER A 470 8.43 -10.01 -19.72
CA SER A 470 7.16 -10.48 -20.27
C SER A 470 5.98 -10.00 -19.47
N TYR A 471 4.86 -9.75 -20.13
CA TYR A 471 3.55 -9.66 -19.53
C TYR A 471 2.83 -10.99 -19.76
N LEU A 472 2.59 -11.74 -18.68
CA LEU A 472 2.05 -13.08 -18.73
C LEU A 472 0.53 -13.05 -18.55
N VAL A 473 -0.18 -13.85 -19.35
CA VAL A 473 -1.64 -14.03 -19.24
C VAL A 473 -1.93 -15.51 -19.08
N TYR A 474 -2.42 -15.87 -17.93
CA TYR A 474 -2.87 -17.23 -17.59
C TYR A 474 -4.39 -17.31 -17.58
N GLY A 475 -4.91 -18.49 -17.89
CA GLY A 475 -6.25 -18.93 -17.54
C GLY A 475 -6.18 -20.05 -16.49
N TYR A 476 -7.30 -20.35 -15.86
CA TYR A 476 -7.41 -21.45 -14.90
C TYR A 476 -8.69 -22.25 -15.11
N SER A 477 -8.55 -23.56 -15.19
CA SER A 477 -9.68 -24.50 -15.15
C SER A 477 -9.47 -25.57 -14.07
N ALA A 478 -10.56 -26.13 -13.56
CA ALA A 478 -10.48 -27.19 -12.56
C ALA A 478 -9.87 -28.51 -13.13
N ASP A 479 -10.00 -28.73 -14.46
CA ASP A 479 -9.53 -29.96 -15.11
C ASP A 479 -8.06 -29.85 -15.53
N ASP A 480 -7.61 -28.70 -16.04
CA ASP A 480 -6.30 -28.51 -16.65
C ASP A 480 -5.33 -27.70 -15.77
N GLY A 481 -5.82 -27.05 -14.69
CA GLY A 481 -5.04 -26.15 -13.87
C GLY A 481 -4.74 -24.81 -14.55
N PHE A 482 -3.57 -24.24 -14.24
CA PHE A 482 -3.12 -23.00 -14.85
C PHE A 482 -2.60 -23.26 -16.27
N THR A 483 -3.03 -22.45 -17.21
CA THR A 483 -2.59 -22.52 -18.62
C THR A 483 -2.06 -21.17 -19.04
N LEU A 484 -0.79 -21.07 -19.45
CA LEU A 484 -0.23 -19.88 -20.07
C LEU A 484 -0.91 -19.67 -21.44
N ARG A 485 -1.80 -18.69 -21.50
CA ARG A 485 -2.58 -18.36 -22.72
C ARG A 485 -1.82 -17.41 -23.63
N LYS A 486 -1.02 -16.51 -23.04
CA LYS A 486 -0.23 -15.54 -23.79
C LYS A 486 0.97 -15.06 -22.99
N GLU A 487 2.06 -14.85 -23.72
CA GLU A 487 3.24 -14.12 -23.28
C GLU A 487 3.47 -12.94 -24.22
N ILE A 488 3.59 -11.74 -23.69
CA ILE A 488 3.75 -10.49 -24.42
C ILE A 488 5.07 -9.88 -24.00
N PRO A 489 6.06 -9.72 -24.91
CA PRO A 489 7.32 -9.09 -24.57
C PRO A 489 7.11 -7.63 -24.09
N VAL A 490 7.69 -7.29 -22.95
CA VAL A 490 7.73 -5.94 -22.37
C VAL A 490 9.14 -5.61 -21.93
N SER A 491 9.41 -4.35 -21.58
CA SER A 491 10.72 -3.97 -21.06
C SER A 491 10.84 -4.39 -19.58
N GLN A 492 11.92 -5.04 -19.22
CA GLN A 492 12.25 -5.40 -17.83
C GLN A 492 12.35 -4.18 -16.89
N TRP A 493 12.69 -3.03 -17.45
CA TRP A 493 12.87 -1.80 -16.69
C TRP A 493 11.62 -0.91 -16.70
N ASP A 494 10.52 -1.43 -17.24
CA ASP A 494 9.25 -0.74 -17.30
C ASP A 494 8.35 -1.20 -16.16
N GLU A 495 8.40 -0.48 -15.04
CA GLU A 495 7.54 -0.71 -13.86
C GLU A 495 6.10 -0.25 -14.09
N ASN A 496 5.76 0.19 -15.32
CA ASN A 496 4.46 0.78 -15.65
C ASN A 496 3.57 -0.16 -16.46
N ASN A 497 3.86 -1.47 -16.47
CA ASN A 497 3.03 -2.41 -17.22
C ASN A 497 1.70 -2.67 -16.51
N ARG A 498 0.59 -2.32 -17.18
CA ARG A 498 -0.78 -2.58 -16.70
C ARG A 498 -1.61 -3.27 -17.77
N GLY A 499 -2.33 -4.30 -17.35
CA GLY A 499 -3.34 -4.95 -18.19
C GLY A 499 -4.72 -4.42 -17.87
N LEU A 500 -5.49 -4.08 -18.90
CA LEU A 500 -6.90 -3.71 -18.78
C LEU A 500 -7.67 -4.23 -20.00
N TYR A 501 -9.01 -4.26 -19.91
CA TYR A 501 -9.85 -4.59 -21.04
C TYR A 501 -10.95 -3.56 -21.24
N ILE A 502 -11.27 -3.30 -22.52
CA ILE A 502 -12.39 -2.46 -22.94
C ILE A 502 -13.15 -3.25 -24.01
N GLY A 503 -14.42 -3.56 -23.75
CA GLY A 503 -15.23 -4.40 -24.65
C GLY A 503 -14.58 -5.77 -24.89
N ASP A 504 -14.33 -6.09 -26.17
CA ASP A 504 -13.77 -7.37 -26.60
C ASP A 504 -12.23 -7.34 -26.76
N TYR A 505 -11.56 -6.31 -26.26
CA TYR A 505 -10.12 -6.13 -26.42
C TYR A 505 -9.40 -6.08 -25.07
N PHE A 506 -8.21 -6.68 -25.05
CA PHE A 506 -7.28 -6.63 -23.94
C PHE A 506 -6.08 -5.76 -24.29
N TYR A 507 -5.76 -4.81 -23.42
CA TYR A 507 -4.68 -3.85 -23.61
C TYR A 507 -3.60 -4.08 -22.57
N VAL A 508 -2.35 -4.19 -23.03
CA VAL A 508 -1.18 -4.16 -22.16
C VAL A 508 -0.46 -2.85 -22.40
N VAL A 509 -0.57 -1.97 -21.40
CA VAL A 509 -0.02 -0.62 -21.42
C VAL A 509 1.36 -0.65 -20.77
N GLY A 510 2.38 -0.25 -21.52
CA GLY A 510 3.73 -0.01 -21.04
C GLY A 510 4.09 1.48 -21.11
N SER A 511 5.36 1.80 -20.91
CA SER A 511 5.83 3.19 -20.91
C SER A 511 5.89 3.82 -22.30
N ASP A 512 6.08 3.04 -23.36
CA ASP A 512 6.30 3.52 -24.73
C ASP A 512 5.33 2.93 -25.76
N GLN A 513 4.53 1.95 -25.36
CA GLN A 513 3.59 1.29 -26.28
C GLN A 513 2.38 0.69 -25.56
N VAL A 514 1.30 0.53 -26.32
CA VAL A 514 0.12 -0.24 -25.94
C VAL A 514 0.00 -1.43 -26.89
N ASN A 515 0.08 -2.64 -26.37
CA ASN A 515 -0.23 -3.86 -27.12
C ASN A 515 -1.73 -4.14 -27.02
N VAL A 516 -2.38 -4.39 -28.16
CA VAL A 516 -3.81 -4.65 -28.24
C VAL A 516 -4.05 -6.09 -28.70
N LEU A 517 -4.81 -6.83 -27.92
CA LEU A 517 -5.15 -8.21 -28.16
C LEU A 517 -6.67 -8.38 -28.25
N ASP A 518 -7.14 -9.30 -29.06
CA ASP A 518 -8.50 -9.80 -28.97
C ASP A 518 -8.67 -10.55 -27.63
N LEU A 519 -9.65 -10.17 -26.81
CA LEU A 519 -9.80 -10.68 -25.44
C LEU A 519 -10.14 -12.18 -25.39
N GLY A 520 -10.85 -12.69 -26.41
CA GLY A 520 -11.25 -14.09 -26.49
C GLY A 520 -10.11 -15.02 -26.90
N THR A 521 -9.33 -14.61 -27.90
CA THR A 521 -8.25 -15.43 -28.49
C THR A 521 -6.86 -15.10 -27.96
N LEU A 522 -6.66 -13.92 -27.39
CA LEU A 522 -5.39 -13.32 -27.00
C LEU A 522 -4.39 -13.20 -28.17
N GLU A 523 -4.89 -13.16 -29.42
CA GLU A 523 -4.06 -12.83 -30.56
C GLU A 523 -3.77 -11.33 -30.61
N ASN A 524 -2.53 -10.95 -30.91
CA ASN A 524 -2.17 -9.56 -31.14
C ASN A 524 -2.89 -9.05 -32.38
N VAL A 525 -3.68 -7.99 -32.23
CA VAL A 525 -4.41 -7.37 -33.33
C VAL A 525 -3.83 -6.02 -33.73
N ALA A 526 -3.21 -5.31 -32.78
CA ALA A 526 -2.56 -4.03 -33.02
C ALA A 526 -1.48 -3.71 -31.97
N GLN A 527 -0.69 -2.69 -32.27
CA GLN A 527 0.25 -2.05 -31.34
C GLN A 527 0.24 -0.55 -31.61
N ALA A 528 0.06 0.25 -30.59
CA ALA A 528 0.15 1.70 -30.66
C ALA A 528 1.40 2.18 -29.92
N ILE A 529 2.06 3.20 -30.46
CA ILE A 529 3.20 3.85 -29.79
C ILE A 529 2.66 4.98 -28.92
N ILE A 530 3.12 5.04 -27.68
CA ILE A 530 2.86 6.17 -26.79
C ILE A 530 3.89 7.25 -27.13
N PRO A 531 3.46 8.45 -27.60
CA PRO A 531 4.38 9.51 -27.99
C PRO A 531 5.28 9.91 -26.82
N ARG A 532 6.53 10.27 -27.14
CA ARG A 532 7.40 10.98 -26.18
C ARG A 532 7.13 12.47 -26.33
N GLY A 533 6.81 13.13 -25.23
CA GLY A 533 6.59 14.57 -25.20
C GLY A 533 7.88 15.39 -25.34
#